data_ede5836c9806284ad9db988ec91e4d91
#
_entry.id   ede5836c9806284ad9db988ec91e4d91
#
_cell.length_a   1.000
_cell.length_b   1.000
_cell.length_c   1.000
_cell.angle_alpha   90.00
_cell.angle_beta   90.00
_cell.angle_gamma   90.00
#
_symmetry.space_group_name_H-M   'P 1'
#
loop_
_entity.id
_entity.type
_entity.pdbx_description
1 polymer ?
#
loop_
_entity_poly.entity_id
_entity_poly.type
_entity_poly.pdbx_seq_one_letter_code
_entity_poly.pdbx_strand_id
1 'polypeptide(L)'
;MRLHHPLTLVLLLGGASAPAQDAMARLRAELERIHTLDQRDRQNVHGYAPGAQRDSVIAHMMHQDSVNRVRVTAIIDSAGWLGEAEVGRTANQALFLVLQHADARPDVQARYLEEMRLAVEQGRARAHELAMLEDRVEVNHGRPQIYGSQIGWTEGRPFVKPMIDEERVNERRAVVGLEPLERYTERFGFTWSPPVKQERVLRLGPGKP
;
A
#
# COMPACT_ATOMS: atom_id res chain seq x y z
N MET A 1 38.07 -2.57 -54.74
CA MET A 1 38.45 -2.10 -53.39
C MET A 1 37.27 -1.31 -52.82
N ARG A 2 36.42 -1.91 -51.98
CA ARG A 2 35.25 -1.24 -51.37
C ARG A 2 35.62 -0.89 -49.93
N LEU A 3 35.70 0.41 -49.65
CA LEU A 3 35.95 0.97 -48.33
C LEU A 3 34.66 0.89 -47.51
N HIS A 4 34.68 0.09 -46.44
CA HIS A 4 33.61 0.04 -45.43
C HIS A 4 33.92 1.10 -44.38
N HIS A 5 33.08 2.13 -44.28
CA HIS A 5 33.11 3.10 -43.18
C HIS A 5 32.30 2.50 -42.04
N PRO A 6 32.83 2.39 -40.82
CA PRO A 6 32.02 2.01 -39.65
C PRO A 6 31.14 3.18 -39.22
N LEU A 7 29.84 2.94 -39.20
CA LEU A 7 28.86 3.88 -38.65
C LEU A 7 28.99 3.86 -37.11
N THR A 8 29.62 4.88 -36.55
CA THR A 8 29.71 5.06 -35.10
C THR A 8 28.37 5.58 -34.60
N LEU A 9 27.59 4.71 -33.97
CA LEU A 9 26.35 5.06 -33.27
C LEU A 9 26.70 5.82 -31.97
N VAL A 10 26.61 7.15 -32.00
CA VAL A 10 26.74 7.98 -30.81
C VAL A 10 25.42 7.89 -30.03
N LEU A 11 25.37 7.09 -28.96
CA LEU A 11 24.30 7.13 -27.96
C LEU A 11 24.41 8.46 -27.20
N LEU A 12 23.57 9.43 -27.54
CA LEU A 12 23.34 10.61 -26.71
C LEU A 12 22.58 10.19 -25.46
N LEU A 13 23.31 9.93 -24.38
CA LEU A 13 22.75 9.85 -23.02
C LEU A 13 22.28 11.28 -22.67
N GLY A 14 20.99 11.55 -22.92
CA GLY A 14 20.34 12.79 -22.51
C GLY A 14 20.26 12.88 -21.01
N GLY A 15 21.26 13.46 -20.35
CA GLY A 15 21.20 13.85 -18.94
C GLY A 15 20.10 14.91 -18.75
N ALA A 16 19.28 14.77 -17.70
CA ALA A 16 18.32 15.80 -17.31
C ALA A 16 19.06 17.14 -17.09
N SER A 17 18.43 18.26 -17.51
CA SER A 17 19.00 19.59 -17.30
C SER A 17 19.13 19.91 -15.81
N ALA A 18 20.11 20.72 -15.39
CA ALA A 18 20.29 21.12 -14.00
C ALA A 18 19.01 21.64 -13.32
N PRO A 19 18.17 22.48 -13.96
CA PRO A 19 16.88 22.88 -13.36
C PRO A 19 15.91 21.72 -13.09
N ALA A 20 15.90 20.69 -13.97
CA ALA A 20 15.06 19.52 -13.78
C ALA A 20 15.57 18.62 -12.64
N GLN A 21 16.87 18.48 -12.47
CA GLN A 21 17.50 17.78 -11.35
C GLN A 21 17.19 18.49 -10.02
N ASP A 22 17.26 19.82 -9.96
CA ASP A 22 16.91 20.61 -8.79
C ASP A 22 15.43 20.51 -8.43
N ALA A 23 14.54 20.44 -9.43
CA ALA A 23 13.11 20.24 -9.21
C ALA A 23 12.82 18.86 -8.61
N MET A 24 13.46 17.81 -9.13
CA MET A 24 13.32 16.45 -8.62
C MET A 24 13.89 16.30 -7.20
N ALA A 25 15.03 16.94 -6.91
CA ALA A 25 15.61 16.97 -5.57
C ALA A 25 14.68 17.62 -4.54
N ARG A 26 13.99 18.71 -4.92
CA ARG A 26 12.97 19.36 -4.08
C ARG A 26 11.76 18.47 -3.83
N LEU A 27 11.24 17.79 -4.87
CA LEU A 27 10.13 16.86 -4.73
C LEU A 27 10.49 15.68 -3.82
N ARG A 28 11.70 15.13 -3.98
CA ARG A 28 12.23 14.09 -3.08
C ARG A 28 12.24 14.55 -1.62
N ALA A 29 12.86 15.69 -1.34
CA ALA A 29 12.95 16.21 0.03
C ALA A 29 11.56 16.51 0.63
N GLU A 30 10.64 16.99 -0.17
CA GLU A 30 9.25 17.23 0.24
C GLU A 30 8.54 15.91 0.59
N LEU A 31 8.63 14.89 -0.25
CA LEU A 31 8.03 13.58 -0.01
C LEU A 31 8.65 12.86 1.19
N GLU A 32 9.96 12.95 1.40
CA GLU A 32 10.63 12.42 2.60
C GLU A 32 10.12 13.11 3.88
N ARG A 33 9.87 14.42 3.82
CA ARG A 33 9.23 15.16 4.92
C ARG A 33 7.79 14.72 5.14
N ILE A 34 7.01 14.53 4.08
CA ILE A 34 5.63 14.02 4.15
C ILE A 34 5.63 12.63 4.79
N HIS A 35 6.51 11.73 4.38
CA HIS A 35 6.68 10.41 5.00
C HIS A 35 6.91 10.51 6.51
N THR A 36 7.82 11.37 6.93
CA THR A 36 8.12 11.58 8.36
C THR A 36 6.90 12.08 9.14
N LEU A 37 6.17 13.04 8.59
CA LEU A 37 4.98 13.59 9.22
C LEU A 37 3.82 12.57 9.29
N ASP A 38 3.65 11.76 8.24
CA ASP A 38 2.64 10.70 8.19
C ASP A 38 2.89 9.63 9.26
N GLN A 39 4.14 9.23 9.47
CA GLN A 39 4.50 8.13 10.37
C GLN A 39 4.66 8.55 11.83
N ARG A 40 5.00 9.81 12.11
CA ARG A 40 5.35 10.29 13.46
C ARG A 40 4.29 10.00 14.51
N ASP A 41 3.06 10.41 14.24
CA ASP A 41 1.97 10.31 15.22
C ASP A 41 1.44 8.86 15.30
N ARG A 42 1.49 8.12 14.19
CA ARG A 42 1.13 6.69 14.14
C ARG A 42 2.02 5.80 14.99
N GLN A 43 3.32 6.07 15.01
CA GLN A 43 4.27 5.31 15.84
C GLN A 43 4.02 5.55 17.33
N ASN A 44 3.52 6.71 17.71
CA ASN A 44 3.38 7.13 19.11
C ASN A 44 1.96 6.94 19.67
N VAL A 45 0.91 6.92 18.84
CA VAL A 45 -0.50 6.92 19.28
C VAL A 45 -0.85 5.76 20.20
N HIS A 46 -0.22 4.60 19.99
CA HIS A 46 -0.44 3.40 20.80
C HIS A 46 0.18 3.49 22.20
N GLY A 47 1.12 4.40 22.42
CA GLY A 47 1.73 4.64 23.75
C GLY A 47 0.86 5.49 24.67
N TYR A 48 -0.21 6.12 24.15
CA TYR A 48 -1.11 6.94 24.96
C TYR A 48 -2.30 6.11 25.47
N ALA A 49 -2.59 6.25 26.77
CA ALA A 49 -3.83 5.73 27.34
C ALA A 49 -5.06 6.43 26.70
N PRO A 50 -6.23 5.75 26.63
CA PRO A 50 -7.47 6.41 26.21
C PRO A 50 -7.75 7.69 27.00
N GLY A 51 -8.13 8.78 26.33
CA GLY A 51 -8.42 10.08 26.94
C GLY A 51 -7.98 11.26 26.09
N ALA A 52 -8.16 12.47 26.58
CA ALA A 52 -8.01 13.72 25.85
C ALA A 52 -6.65 13.88 25.15
N GLN A 53 -5.58 13.39 25.74
CA GLN A 53 -4.24 13.47 25.12
C GLN A 53 -4.17 12.59 23.85
N ARG A 54 -4.64 11.34 23.93
CA ARG A 54 -4.70 10.44 22.76
C ARG A 54 -5.63 10.99 21.68
N ASP A 55 -6.79 11.52 22.08
CA ASP A 55 -7.76 12.11 21.16
C ASP A 55 -7.17 13.32 20.43
N SER A 56 -6.37 14.14 21.11
CA SER A 56 -5.64 15.25 20.50
C SER A 56 -4.60 14.78 19.48
N VAL A 57 -3.86 13.71 19.77
CA VAL A 57 -2.89 13.14 18.83
C VAL A 57 -3.61 12.56 17.60
N ILE A 58 -4.74 11.87 17.79
CA ILE A 58 -5.56 11.34 16.68
C ILE A 58 -6.08 12.50 15.81
N ALA A 59 -6.62 13.56 16.42
CA ALA A 59 -7.12 14.72 15.68
C ALA A 59 -6.00 15.38 14.85
N HIS A 60 -4.81 15.55 15.43
CA HIS A 60 -3.65 16.06 14.74
C HIS A 60 -3.23 15.15 13.56
N MET A 61 -3.20 13.85 13.77
CA MET A 61 -2.89 12.84 12.73
C MET A 61 -3.89 12.94 11.56
N MET A 62 -5.20 12.99 11.84
CA MET A 62 -6.24 13.12 10.82
C MET A 62 -6.12 14.43 10.02
N HIS A 63 -5.78 15.54 10.71
CA HIS A 63 -5.51 16.81 10.04
C HIS A 63 -4.30 16.69 9.10
N GLN A 64 -3.18 16.12 9.59
CA GLN A 64 -1.97 15.93 8.79
C GLN A 64 -2.23 15.02 7.59
N ASP A 65 -3.03 13.95 7.75
CA ASP A 65 -3.44 13.08 6.64
C ASP A 65 -4.16 13.87 5.55
N SER A 66 -5.05 14.78 5.93
CA SER A 66 -5.76 15.63 4.96
C SER A 66 -4.81 16.54 4.20
N VAL A 67 -3.85 17.18 4.88
CA VAL A 67 -2.84 18.06 4.28
C VAL A 67 -1.93 17.26 3.34
N ASN A 68 -1.39 16.14 3.80
CA ASN A 68 -0.52 15.27 3.03
C ASN A 68 -1.23 14.74 1.78
N ARG A 69 -2.49 14.32 1.91
CA ARG A 69 -3.30 13.82 0.80
C ARG A 69 -3.43 14.87 -0.31
N VAL A 70 -3.81 16.10 0.02
CA VAL A 70 -3.95 17.18 -0.98
C VAL A 70 -2.63 17.37 -1.73
N ARG A 71 -1.51 17.36 -1.02
CA ARG A 71 -0.21 17.59 -1.65
C ARG A 71 0.27 16.41 -2.49
N VAL A 72 0.13 15.18 -1.98
CA VAL A 72 0.55 13.96 -2.70
C VAL A 72 -0.28 13.77 -3.97
N THR A 73 -1.60 13.99 -3.91
CA THR A 73 -2.44 13.90 -5.11
C THR A 73 -2.06 14.93 -6.16
N ALA A 74 -1.75 16.17 -5.74
CA ALA A 74 -1.26 17.20 -6.68
C ALA A 74 0.11 16.84 -7.32
N ILE A 75 0.99 16.17 -6.58
CA ILE A 75 2.27 15.67 -7.13
C ILE A 75 1.99 14.58 -8.16
N ILE A 76 1.15 13.60 -7.85
CA ILE A 76 0.81 12.50 -8.78
C ILE A 76 0.10 13.05 -10.02
N ASP A 77 -0.83 13.98 -9.87
CA ASP A 77 -1.56 14.60 -11.00
C ASP A 77 -0.62 15.39 -11.94
N SER A 78 0.44 15.98 -11.41
CA SER A 78 1.36 16.83 -12.20
C SER A 78 2.60 16.10 -12.75
N ALA A 79 3.12 15.13 -12.01
CA ALA A 79 4.39 14.45 -12.33
C ALA A 79 4.23 12.93 -12.55
N GLY A 80 3.02 12.40 -12.37
CA GLY A 80 2.78 10.96 -12.32
C GLY A 80 3.28 10.33 -11.03
N TRP A 81 3.19 9.01 -10.93
CA TRP A 81 3.76 8.26 -9.82
C TRP A 81 5.29 8.25 -9.92
N LEU A 82 5.96 8.92 -9.00
CA LEU A 82 7.43 9.02 -8.98
C LEU A 82 8.04 7.72 -8.46
N GLY A 83 8.87 7.07 -9.27
CA GLY A 83 9.51 5.79 -8.95
C GLY A 83 10.69 5.93 -7.97
N GLU A 84 11.11 4.80 -7.38
CA GLU A 84 12.23 4.75 -6.44
C GLU A 84 13.54 5.22 -7.08
N ALA A 85 13.75 4.97 -8.38
CA ALA A 85 14.92 5.45 -9.11
C ALA A 85 14.98 6.97 -9.24
N GLU A 86 13.82 7.66 -9.22
CA GLU A 86 13.72 9.11 -9.39
C GLU A 86 13.83 9.85 -8.04
N VAL A 87 13.13 9.37 -7.03
CA VAL A 87 13.02 10.09 -5.74
C VAL A 87 13.56 9.33 -4.54
N GLY A 88 14.02 8.10 -4.72
CA GLY A 88 14.47 7.23 -3.64
C GLY A 88 13.31 6.54 -2.90
N ARG A 89 13.66 5.52 -2.11
CA ARG A 89 12.72 4.59 -1.47
C ARG A 89 11.70 5.29 -0.55
N THR A 90 12.18 6.14 0.35
CA THR A 90 11.35 6.80 1.37
C THR A 90 10.33 7.73 0.73
N ALA A 91 10.75 8.52 -0.26
CA ALA A 91 9.86 9.43 -0.98
C ALA A 91 8.83 8.67 -1.83
N ASN A 92 9.23 7.59 -2.50
CA ASN A 92 8.30 6.72 -3.23
C ASN A 92 7.26 6.09 -2.30
N GLN A 93 7.68 5.60 -1.12
CA GLN A 93 6.78 5.02 -0.13
C GLN A 93 5.79 6.04 0.44
N ALA A 94 6.16 7.32 0.53
CA ALA A 94 5.24 8.38 0.99
C ALA A 94 4.00 8.48 0.12
N LEU A 95 4.10 8.28 -1.20
CA LEU A 95 2.96 8.29 -2.12
C LEU A 95 1.94 7.21 -1.73
N PHE A 96 2.40 5.98 -1.50
CA PHE A 96 1.56 4.88 -1.05
C PHE A 96 0.95 5.13 0.32
N LEU A 97 1.76 5.47 1.34
CA LEU A 97 1.29 5.60 2.72
C LEU A 97 0.21 6.67 2.87
N VAL A 98 0.37 7.81 2.20
CA VAL A 98 -0.63 8.89 2.25
C VAL A 98 -1.96 8.45 1.64
N LEU A 99 -1.95 7.71 0.53
CA LEU A 99 -3.17 7.16 -0.06
C LEU A 99 -3.76 6.04 0.80
N GLN A 100 -2.93 5.19 1.39
CA GLN A 100 -3.34 4.15 2.34
C GLN A 100 -4.07 4.74 3.55
N HIS A 101 -3.70 5.94 3.98
CA HIS A 101 -4.28 6.61 5.14
C HIS A 101 -5.39 7.63 4.80
N ALA A 102 -5.80 7.71 3.54
CA ALA A 102 -6.86 8.61 3.09
C ALA A 102 -8.28 8.08 3.38
N ASP A 103 -8.50 7.41 4.51
CA ASP A 103 -9.77 6.73 4.86
C ASP A 103 -10.99 7.67 4.87
N ALA A 104 -10.81 8.95 5.15
CA ALA A 104 -11.87 9.95 5.08
C ALA A 104 -12.33 10.26 3.62
N ARG A 105 -11.62 9.77 2.62
CA ARG A 105 -11.88 10.01 1.20
C ARG A 105 -11.72 8.72 0.37
N PRO A 106 -12.64 7.75 0.52
CA PRO A 106 -12.61 6.49 -0.24
C PRO A 106 -12.63 6.70 -1.77
N ASP A 107 -13.28 7.77 -2.22
CA ASP A 107 -13.29 8.19 -3.62
C ASP A 107 -11.89 8.51 -4.16
N VAL A 108 -11.09 9.20 -3.35
CA VAL A 108 -9.68 9.50 -3.68
C VAL A 108 -8.84 8.23 -3.68
N GLN A 109 -9.01 7.36 -2.67
CA GLN A 109 -8.30 6.07 -2.62
C GLN A 109 -8.58 5.23 -3.87
N ALA A 110 -9.85 5.10 -4.27
CA ALA A 110 -10.24 4.33 -5.45
C ALA A 110 -9.64 4.91 -6.75
N ARG A 111 -9.65 6.25 -6.90
CA ARG A 111 -9.05 6.92 -8.06
C ARG A 111 -7.55 6.63 -8.17
N TYR A 112 -6.79 6.86 -7.11
CA TYR A 112 -5.33 6.72 -7.14
C TYR A 112 -4.86 5.27 -7.03
N LEU A 113 -5.72 4.32 -6.67
CA LEU A 113 -5.46 2.89 -6.82
C LEU A 113 -5.18 2.53 -8.28
N GLU A 114 -5.94 3.09 -9.24
CA GLU A 114 -5.69 2.86 -10.67
C GLU A 114 -4.35 3.42 -11.12
N GLU A 115 -3.99 4.63 -10.64
CA GLU A 115 -2.68 5.21 -10.92
C GLU A 115 -1.54 4.35 -10.34
N MET A 116 -1.74 3.77 -9.15
CA MET A 116 -0.75 2.87 -8.55
C MET A 116 -0.62 1.54 -9.31
N ARG A 117 -1.71 0.99 -9.85
CA ARG A 117 -1.66 -0.20 -10.72
C ARG A 117 -0.77 0.02 -11.93
N LEU A 118 -0.98 1.13 -12.64
CA LEU A 118 -0.13 1.52 -13.76
C LEU A 118 1.33 1.72 -13.34
N ALA A 119 1.54 2.31 -12.17
CA ALA A 119 2.89 2.51 -11.63
C ALA A 119 3.59 1.18 -11.32
N VAL A 120 2.88 0.17 -10.80
CA VAL A 120 3.44 -1.19 -10.57
C VAL A 120 3.80 -1.87 -11.88
N GLU A 121 2.94 -1.80 -12.90
CA GLU A 121 3.23 -2.34 -14.23
C GLU A 121 4.48 -1.71 -14.85
N GLN A 122 4.75 -0.43 -14.56
CA GLN A 122 5.92 0.32 -15.00
C GLN A 122 7.15 0.13 -14.10
N GLY A 123 7.07 -0.66 -13.03
CA GLY A 123 8.16 -0.83 -12.06
C GLY A 123 8.43 0.40 -11.18
N ARG A 124 7.48 1.35 -11.09
CA ARG A 124 7.57 2.59 -10.32
C ARG A 124 6.99 2.49 -8.91
N ALA A 125 6.12 1.51 -8.65
CA ALA A 125 5.55 1.20 -7.35
C ALA A 125 5.72 -0.28 -7.03
N ARG A 126 5.50 -0.67 -5.77
CA ARG A 126 5.71 -2.04 -5.31
C ARG A 126 4.41 -2.82 -5.28
N ALA A 127 4.43 -4.06 -5.77
CA ALA A 127 3.26 -4.93 -5.82
C ALA A 127 2.66 -5.21 -4.42
N HIS A 128 3.48 -5.37 -3.39
CA HIS A 128 2.97 -5.60 -2.02
C HIS A 128 2.29 -4.36 -1.41
N GLU A 129 2.74 -3.15 -1.74
CA GLU A 129 2.09 -1.91 -1.32
C GLU A 129 0.77 -1.71 -2.07
N LEU A 130 0.73 -2.02 -3.37
CA LEU A 130 -0.50 -2.04 -4.15
C LEU A 130 -1.52 -3.01 -3.55
N ALA A 131 -1.13 -4.24 -3.22
CA ALA A 131 -2.00 -5.23 -2.60
C ALA A 131 -2.61 -4.74 -1.27
N MET A 132 -1.83 -4.00 -0.46
CA MET A 132 -2.34 -3.41 0.78
C MET A 132 -3.34 -2.27 0.53
N LEU A 133 -3.14 -1.46 -0.52
CA LEU A 133 -4.07 -0.40 -0.89
C LEU A 133 -5.35 -1.00 -1.52
N GLU A 134 -5.27 -2.06 -2.32
CA GLU A 134 -6.42 -2.80 -2.82
C GLU A 134 -7.31 -3.30 -1.68
N ASP A 135 -6.73 -3.97 -0.70
CA ASP A 135 -7.47 -4.43 0.48
C ASP A 135 -8.14 -3.27 1.23
N ARG A 136 -7.44 -2.14 1.37
CA ARG A 136 -8.00 -0.95 2.03
C ARG A 136 -9.19 -0.40 1.27
N VAL A 137 -9.10 -0.29 -0.05
CA VAL A 137 -10.18 0.18 -0.92
C VAL A 137 -11.37 -0.78 -0.85
N GLU A 138 -11.14 -2.09 -0.94
CA GLU A 138 -12.22 -3.08 -0.83
C GLU A 138 -12.96 -2.96 0.50
N VAL A 139 -12.23 -2.91 1.61
CA VAL A 139 -12.82 -2.78 2.95
C VAL A 139 -13.58 -1.46 3.13
N ASN A 140 -13.06 -0.35 2.63
CA ASN A 140 -13.73 0.96 2.74
C ASN A 140 -15.00 1.06 1.88
N HIS A 141 -15.15 0.17 0.88
CA HIS A 141 -16.38 0.00 0.11
C HIS A 141 -17.29 -1.12 0.63
N GLY A 142 -17.00 -1.67 1.81
CA GLY A 142 -17.80 -2.74 2.43
C GLY A 142 -17.66 -4.11 1.76
N ARG A 143 -16.61 -4.31 0.96
CA ARG A 143 -16.31 -5.58 0.29
C ARG A 143 -15.25 -6.38 1.03
N PRO A 144 -15.22 -7.71 0.87
CA PRO A 144 -14.15 -8.54 1.39
C PRO A 144 -12.81 -8.17 0.75
N GLN A 145 -11.75 -8.15 1.57
CA GLN A 145 -10.38 -7.94 1.11
C GLN A 145 -9.82 -9.15 0.34
N ILE A 146 -8.68 -8.98 -0.32
CA ILE A 146 -8.07 -9.98 -1.20
C ILE A 146 -6.89 -10.69 -0.52
N TYR A 147 -6.07 -9.93 0.20
CA TYR A 147 -4.78 -10.38 0.75
C TYR A 147 -4.75 -10.48 2.28
N GLY A 148 -5.79 -10.06 2.97
CA GLY A 148 -5.87 -10.13 4.43
C GLY A 148 -5.01 -9.09 5.16
N SER A 149 -4.71 -7.96 4.53
CA SER A 149 -3.85 -6.93 5.12
C SER A 149 -4.59 -6.00 6.11
N GLN A 150 -5.92 -6.00 6.11
CA GLN A 150 -6.73 -5.11 6.94
C GLN A 150 -7.20 -5.83 8.21
N ILE A 151 -6.75 -5.31 9.35
CA ILE A 151 -7.08 -5.84 10.68
C ILE A 151 -8.20 -5.01 11.30
N GLY A 152 -9.20 -5.68 11.85
CA GLY A 152 -10.26 -5.09 12.67
C GLY A 152 -10.01 -5.34 14.14
N TRP A 153 -10.79 -4.66 14.99
CA TRP A 153 -10.75 -4.82 16.44
C TRP A 153 -12.16 -4.94 16.98
N THR A 154 -12.41 -5.96 17.80
CA THR A 154 -13.68 -6.15 18.53
C THR A 154 -13.36 -6.42 19.99
N GLU A 155 -13.88 -5.60 20.88
CA GLU A 155 -13.64 -5.72 22.34
C GLU A 155 -12.13 -5.78 22.69
N GLY A 156 -11.31 -5.00 21.98
CA GLY A 156 -9.87 -4.98 22.19
C GLY A 156 -9.11 -6.18 21.60
N ARG A 157 -9.79 -7.11 20.92
CA ARG A 157 -9.16 -8.25 20.24
C ARG A 157 -9.02 -7.98 18.75
N PRO A 158 -7.84 -8.16 18.18
CA PRO A 158 -7.62 -8.04 16.74
C PRO A 158 -8.19 -9.25 15.99
N PHE A 159 -8.65 -8.99 14.77
CA PHE A 159 -9.07 -10.04 13.83
C PHE A 159 -8.80 -9.61 12.39
N VAL A 160 -8.58 -10.56 11.50
CA VAL A 160 -8.50 -10.27 10.06
C VAL A 160 -9.93 -9.99 9.56
N LYS A 161 -10.14 -8.82 8.94
CA LYS A 161 -11.44 -8.50 8.35
C LYS A 161 -11.82 -9.53 7.27
N PRO A 162 -13.11 -9.70 6.93
CA PRO A 162 -13.54 -10.68 5.93
C PRO A 162 -12.72 -10.57 4.64
N MET A 163 -12.32 -11.71 4.09
CA MET A 163 -11.56 -11.79 2.85
C MET A 163 -12.15 -12.84 1.90
N ILE A 164 -11.83 -12.74 0.63
CA ILE A 164 -12.21 -13.76 -0.35
C ILE A 164 -11.29 -14.97 -0.25
N ASP A 165 -11.81 -16.16 -0.49
CA ASP A 165 -11.03 -17.41 -0.67
C ASP A 165 -9.87 -17.53 0.34
N GLU A 166 -10.20 -17.56 1.61
CA GLU A 166 -9.25 -17.55 2.74
C GLU A 166 -8.21 -18.67 2.64
N GLU A 167 -8.60 -19.85 2.13
CA GLU A 167 -7.72 -21.02 2.00
C GLU A 167 -6.52 -20.76 1.08
N ARG A 168 -6.69 -19.86 0.10
CA ARG A 168 -5.66 -19.55 -0.89
C ARG A 168 -5.00 -18.18 -0.67
N VAL A 169 -5.23 -17.55 0.48
CA VAL A 169 -4.69 -16.20 0.75
C VAL A 169 -3.16 -16.17 0.67
N ASN A 170 -2.47 -17.16 1.19
CA ASN A 170 -1.00 -17.21 1.18
C ASN A 170 -0.42 -17.40 -0.23
N GLU A 171 -1.14 -18.07 -1.14
CA GLU A 171 -0.74 -18.14 -2.55
C GLU A 171 -0.78 -16.74 -3.18
N ARG A 172 -1.87 -16.00 -2.98
CA ARG A 172 -2.00 -14.62 -3.49
C ARG A 172 -0.95 -13.69 -2.89
N ARG A 173 -0.72 -13.80 -1.58
CA ARG A 173 0.29 -12.99 -0.86
C ARG A 173 1.70 -13.23 -1.41
N ALA A 174 2.06 -14.48 -1.66
CA ALA A 174 3.38 -14.85 -2.21
C ALA A 174 3.61 -14.21 -3.59
N VAL A 175 2.59 -14.19 -4.47
CA VAL A 175 2.68 -13.59 -5.82
C VAL A 175 3.06 -12.11 -5.77
N VAL A 176 2.58 -11.36 -4.78
CA VAL A 176 2.84 -9.92 -4.65
C VAL A 176 3.96 -9.59 -3.66
N GLY A 177 4.67 -10.61 -3.14
CA GLY A 177 5.79 -10.43 -2.22
C GLY A 177 5.39 -10.08 -0.78
N LEU A 178 4.16 -10.41 -0.37
CA LEU A 178 3.73 -10.34 1.04
C LEU A 178 4.13 -11.61 1.77
N GLU A 179 4.53 -11.49 3.05
CA GLU A 179 4.76 -12.63 3.94
C GLU A 179 3.47 -13.42 4.19
N PRO A 180 3.53 -14.70 4.59
CA PRO A 180 2.35 -15.47 5.00
C PRO A 180 1.50 -14.73 6.02
N LEU A 181 0.15 -14.91 5.96
CA LEU A 181 -0.79 -14.15 6.77
C LEU A 181 -0.61 -14.42 8.28
N GLU A 182 -0.28 -15.65 8.65
CA GLU A 182 0.04 -16.05 10.02
C GLU A 182 1.16 -15.19 10.60
N ARG A 183 2.22 -14.98 9.82
CA ARG A 183 3.36 -14.17 10.18
C ARG A 183 3.01 -12.68 10.30
N TYR A 184 2.20 -12.21 9.36
CA TYR A 184 1.73 -10.82 9.36
C TYR A 184 0.92 -10.49 10.61
N THR A 185 0.03 -11.40 11.04
CA THR A 185 -0.87 -11.18 12.18
C THR A 185 -0.17 -11.24 13.53
N GLU A 186 0.99 -11.87 13.65
CA GLU A 186 1.84 -11.86 14.86
C GLU A 186 2.19 -10.43 15.31
N ARG A 187 2.31 -9.49 14.38
CA ARG A 187 2.55 -8.07 14.67
C ARG A 187 1.43 -7.39 15.47
N PHE A 188 0.23 -7.98 15.43
CA PHE A 188 -0.97 -7.51 16.12
C PHE A 188 -1.27 -8.34 17.36
N GLY A 189 -0.36 -9.24 17.74
CA GLY A 189 -0.48 -10.05 18.96
C GLY A 189 -1.37 -11.29 18.82
N PHE A 190 -1.65 -11.76 17.60
CA PHE A 190 -2.38 -13.00 17.35
C PHE A 190 -1.84 -13.72 16.11
N THR A 191 -2.14 -15.02 16.01
CA THR A 191 -1.80 -15.81 14.82
C THR A 191 -3.09 -16.19 14.11
N TRP A 192 -3.23 -15.77 12.86
CA TRP A 192 -4.34 -16.20 12.00
C TRP A 192 -4.13 -17.67 11.61
N SER A 193 -5.24 -18.41 11.46
CA SER A 193 -5.24 -19.76 10.92
C SER A 193 -6.30 -19.88 9.83
N PRO A 194 -6.02 -20.58 8.73
CA PRO A 194 -7.02 -20.82 7.70
C PRO A 194 -8.23 -21.57 8.28
N PRO A 195 -9.44 -21.32 7.77
CA PRO A 195 -10.61 -22.05 8.21
C PRO A 195 -10.44 -23.54 7.95
N VAL A 196 -10.75 -24.36 8.97
CA VAL A 196 -10.73 -25.81 8.81
C VAL A 196 -11.87 -26.21 7.86
N LYS A 197 -11.54 -26.85 6.75
CA LYS A 197 -12.56 -27.45 5.87
C LYS A 197 -13.36 -28.45 6.67
N GLN A 198 -14.61 -28.14 6.98
CA GLN A 198 -15.54 -29.18 7.40
C GLN A 198 -15.78 -30.05 6.17
N GLU A 199 -15.16 -31.23 6.16
CA GLU A 199 -15.53 -32.28 5.19
C GLU A 199 -17.03 -32.52 5.35
N ARG A 200 -17.79 -32.21 4.33
CA ARG A 200 -19.21 -32.52 4.24
C ARG A 200 -19.30 -34.04 4.16
N VAL A 201 -19.35 -34.70 5.32
CA VAL A 201 -19.67 -36.13 5.40
C VAL A 201 -21.05 -36.26 4.78
N LEU A 202 -21.11 -36.60 3.49
CA LEU A 202 -22.30 -37.10 2.86
C LEU A 202 -22.66 -38.40 3.58
N ARG A 203 -23.52 -38.34 4.59
CA ARG A 203 -24.16 -39.51 5.14
C ARG A 203 -25.04 -40.04 4.01
N LEU A 204 -24.53 -41.04 3.30
CA LEU A 204 -25.34 -41.91 2.49
C LEU A 204 -26.34 -42.54 3.47
N GLY A 205 -27.59 -42.13 3.40
CA GLY A 205 -28.66 -42.71 4.19
C GLY A 205 -28.70 -44.21 3.89
N PRO A 206 -29.11 -45.04 4.88
CA PRO A 206 -29.24 -46.48 4.65
C PRO A 206 -30.21 -46.71 3.49
N GLY A 207 -29.71 -47.42 2.45
CA GLY A 207 -30.56 -47.87 1.36
C GLY A 207 -31.77 -48.63 1.92
N LYS A 208 -32.96 -48.25 1.54
CA LYS A 208 -34.14 -49.05 1.87
C LYS A 208 -34.04 -50.39 1.16
N PRO A 209 -34.47 -51.47 1.85
CA PRO A 209 -34.50 -52.82 1.27
C PRO A 209 -35.53 -52.94 0.11
#